data_25599b3a24b70f28440ad864416e037f
#
_entry.id   25599b3a24b70f28440ad864416e037f
#
_cell.length_a   1.000
_cell.length_b   1.000
_cell.length_c   1.000
_cell.angle_alpha   90.00
_cell.angle_beta   90.00
_cell.angle_gamma   90.00
#
_symmetry.space_group_name_H-M   'P 1'
#
loop_
_entity.id
_entity.type
_entity.pdbx_description
1 polymer ?
#
loop_
_entity_poly.entity_id
_entity_poly.type
_entity_poly.pdbx_seq_one_letter_code
_entity_poly.pdbx_strand_id
1 'polypeptide(L)'
;MRDNRKVKERVSASSVKLEKNMIGFYDYTVILTYLSPLSAVGGMALAMTGHPIWATMCLLFCGLCDMFDGMVARTKKNRSDEEKAFGIQIDSLSDIVAFGALPAVIVMSLCRGCWYAYAVAPLYVLAGLIRLGYYNVTEELRTKQTQEARKDYSGLPITSAALIFPIAFCGTAVYCICTYGDILPYKDMFAGSPFGVGLTLLMALTGLCFLLPFKIRKPRTKELLLFLIVGILIAIVLLFALFL
;
A
#
# COMPACT_ATOMS: atom_id res chain seq x y z
N MET A 1 -18.49 -26.03 -38.89
CA MET A 1 -18.40 -24.65 -39.39
C MET A 1 -19.43 -23.66 -38.76
N ARG A 2 -20.56 -24.12 -38.22
CA ARG A 2 -21.59 -23.27 -37.59
C ARG A 2 -21.23 -22.80 -36.16
N ASP A 3 -20.36 -23.50 -35.45
CA ASP A 3 -20.05 -23.21 -34.03
C ASP A 3 -19.05 -22.06 -33.87
N ASN A 4 -18.10 -21.93 -34.79
CA ASN A 4 -17.13 -20.84 -34.78
C ASN A 4 -17.73 -19.45 -35.12
N ARG A 5 -18.88 -19.40 -35.79
CA ARG A 5 -19.59 -18.12 -36.01
C ARG A 5 -20.28 -17.61 -34.76
N LYS A 6 -20.91 -18.49 -33.97
CA LYS A 6 -21.55 -18.10 -32.69
C LYS A 6 -20.56 -17.65 -31.63
N VAL A 7 -19.35 -18.21 -31.61
CA VAL A 7 -18.28 -17.77 -30.73
C VAL A 7 -17.75 -16.40 -31.17
N LYS A 8 -17.56 -16.15 -32.48
CA LYS A 8 -17.16 -14.84 -33.01
C LYS A 8 -18.24 -13.78 -32.80
N GLU A 9 -19.53 -14.12 -32.92
CA GLU A 9 -20.63 -13.18 -32.67
C GLU A 9 -20.79 -12.88 -31.18
N ARG A 10 -20.54 -13.81 -30.27
CA ARG A 10 -20.50 -13.54 -28.81
C ARG A 10 -19.31 -12.69 -28.40
N VAL A 11 -18.16 -12.83 -29.02
CA VAL A 11 -16.98 -12.00 -28.79
C VAL A 11 -17.15 -10.61 -29.41
N SER A 12 -17.89 -10.50 -30.54
CA SER A 12 -18.22 -9.20 -31.15
C SER A 12 -19.37 -8.45 -30.48
N ALA A 13 -20.24 -9.14 -29.76
CA ALA A 13 -21.36 -8.51 -29.04
C ALA A 13 -20.98 -8.02 -27.61
N SER A 14 -19.80 -8.40 -27.11
CA SER A 14 -19.19 -7.81 -25.91
C SER A 14 -18.28 -6.63 -26.28
N SER A 15 -18.63 -5.84 -27.29
CA SER A 15 -18.01 -4.53 -27.45
C SER A 15 -18.31 -3.72 -26.19
N VAL A 16 -17.31 -3.56 -25.36
CA VAL A 16 -17.28 -2.62 -24.24
C VAL A 16 -17.95 -1.34 -24.70
N LYS A 17 -19.16 -1.05 -24.21
CA LYS A 17 -19.75 0.27 -24.30
C LYS A 17 -18.88 1.19 -23.45
N LEU A 18 -17.76 1.61 -24.00
CA LEU A 18 -16.98 2.71 -23.46
C LEU A 18 -17.90 3.92 -23.49
N GLU A 19 -18.38 4.34 -22.33
CA GLU A 19 -19.07 5.63 -22.21
C GLU A 19 -18.15 6.71 -22.78
N LYS A 20 -18.68 7.49 -23.73
CA LYS A 20 -17.97 8.31 -24.70
C LYS A 20 -17.16 9.49 -24.13
N ASN A 21 -17.05 9.67 -22.81
CA ASN A 21 -16.56 10.94 -22.25
C ASN A 21 -15.23 10.84 -21.46
N MET A 22 -14.90 9.74 -20.79
CA MET A 22 -13.61 9.55 -20.09
C MET A 22 -13.24 8.08 -19.98
N ILE A 23 -11.93 7.78 -19.99
CA ILE A 23 -11.41 6.42 -19.81
C ILE A 23 -11.44 6.08 -18.32
N GLY A 24 -12.09 4.96 -17.95
CA GLY A 24 -12.14 4.44 -16.59
C GLY A 24 -13.56 4.30 -16.04
N PHE A 25 -13.66 3.85 -14.80
CA PHE A 25 -14.91 3.72 -14.05
C PHE A 25 -14.87 4.69 -12.87
N TYR A 26 -15.91 5.55 -12.77
CA TYR A 26 -15.96 6.66 -11.81
C TYR A 26 -17.20 6.54 -10.92
N ASP A 27 -17.31 5.44 -10.19
CA ASP A 27 -18.37 5.25 -9.23
C ASP A 27 -17.85 5.35 -7.77
N TYR A 28 -18.78 5.38 -6.80
CA TYR A 28 -18.43 5.52 -5.40
C TYR A 28 -17.57 4.34 -4.86
N THR A 29 -17.55 3.19 -5.57
CA THR A 29 -16.82 2.00 -5.13
C THR A 29 -15.31 2.10 -5.33
N VAL A 30 -14.84 3.01 -6.17
CA VAL A 30 -13.42 3.24 -6.46
C VAL A 30 -12.89 4.56 -5.89
N ILE A 31 -13.73 5.35 -5.20
CA ILE A 31 -13.31 6.66 -4.65
C ILE A 31 -12.15 6.50 -3.66
N LEU A 32 -12.25 5.56 -2.72
CA LEU A 32 -11.19 5.33 -1.72
C LEU A 32 -9.90 4.84 -2.39
N THR A 33 -10.03 3.97 -3.38
CA THR A 33 -8.90 3.48 -4.17
C THR A 33 -8.20 4.61 -4.94
N TYR A 34 -8.93 5.64 -5.40
CA TYR A 34 -8.34 6.83 -6.04
C TYR A 34 -7.75 7.83 -5.04
N LEU A 35 -8.32 7.95 -3.85
CA LEU A 35 -7.78 8.83 -2.80
C LEU A 35 -6.43 8.34 -2.27
N SER A 36 -6.22 7.04 -2.22
CA SER A 36 -4.97 6.42 -1.75
C SER A 36 -3.74 6.89 -2.55
N PRO A 37 -3.64 6.74 -3.88
CA PRO A 37 -2.49 7.20 -4.64
C PRO A 37 -2.36 8.73 -4.66
N LEU A 38 -3.44 9.49 -4.59
CA LEU A 38 -3.36 10.95 -4.44
C LEU A 38 -2.69 11.34 -3.13
N SER A 39 -3.10 10.72 -2.02
CA SER A 39 -2.45 10.89 -0.71
C SER A 39 -1.00 10.43 -0.73
N ALA A 40 -0.72 9.30 -1.38
CA ALA A 40 0.64 8.76 -1.48
C ALA A 40 1.59 9.72 -2.21
N VAL A 41 1.18 10.27 -3.36
CA VAL A 41 1.98 11.25 -4.11
C VAL A 41 2.16 12.54 -3.30
N GLY A 42 1.10 13.02 -2.64
CA GLY A 42 1.20 14.15 -1.70
C GLY A 42 2.19 13.86 -0.56
N GLY A 43 2.15 12.66 0.01
CA GLY A 43 3.10 12.20 1.03
C GLY A 43 4.54 12.14 0.53
N MET A 44 4.77 11.71 -0.71
CA MET A 44 6.11 11.76 -1.33
C MET A 44 6.63 13.18 -1.44
N ALA A 45 5.80 14.13 -1.89
CA ALA A 45 6.16 15.54 -1.96
C ALA A 45 6.51 16.10 -0.57
N LEU A 46 5.72 15.76 0.45
CA LEU A 46 5.99 16.13 1.85
C LEU A 46 7.31 15.54 2.37
N ALA A 47 7.61 14.28 2.06
CA ALA A 47 8.88 13.66 2.43
C ALA A 47 10.06 14.39 1.77
N MET A 48 9.99 14.68 0.48
CA MET A 48 11.03 15.37 -0.28
C MET A 48 11.26 16.81 0.19
N THR A 49 10.22 17.51 0.67
CA THR A 49 10.28 18.86 1.23
C THR A 49 10.66 18.89 2.71
N GLY A 50 10.97 17.72 3.29
CA GLY A 50 11.48 17.62 4.67
C GLY A 50 10.37 17.61 5.72
N HIS A 51 9.19 17.11 5.41
CA HIS A 51 8.07 16.91 6.33
C HIS A 51 7.73 15.41 6.50
N PRO A 52 8.68 14.57 7.04
CA PRO A 52 8.51 13.12 7.08
C PRO A 52 7.36 12.66 7.96
N ILE A 53 7.00 13.41 9.00
CA ILE A 53 5.86 13.09 9.87
C ILE A 53 4.56 13.19 9.07
N TRP A 54 4.35 14.27 8.32
CA TRP A 54 3.18 14.42 7.47
C TRP A 54 3.12 13.38 6.35
N ALA A 55 4.29 13.02 5.78
CA ALA A 55 4.38 11.92 4.83
C ALA A 55 3.95 10.58 5.43
N THR A 56 4.33 10.33 6.70
CA THR A 56 3.91 9.14 7.44
C THR A 56 2.41 9.15 7.73
N MET A 57 1.81 10.32 8.00
CA MET A 57 0.36 10.47 8.13
C MET A 57 -0.36 10.12 6.83
N CYS A 58 0.19 10.53 5.67
CA CYS A 58 -0.33 10.11 4.36
C CYS A 58 -0.28 8.60 4.17
N LEU A 59 0.80 7.93 4.62
CA LEU A 59 0.92 6.47 4.56
C LEU A 59 -0.13 5.76 5.43
N LEU A 60 -0.37 6.24 6.64
CA LEU A 60 -1.44 5.74 7.52
C LEU A 60 -2.81 5.93 6.88
N PHE A 61 -3.06 7.10 6.26
CA PHE A 61 -4.31 7.37 5.54
C PHE A 61 -4.49 6.43 4.34
N CYS A 62 -3.44 6.13 3.58
CA CYS A 62 -3.50 5.12 2.52
C CYS A 62 -3.91 3.74 3.06
N GLY A 63 -3.34 3.33 4.22
CA GLY A 63 -3.73 2.09 4.88
C GLY A 63 -5.19 2.06 5.32
N LEU A 64 -5.76 3.21 5.75
CA LEU A 64 -7.18 3.33 6.02
C LEU A 64 -8.02 3.19 4.74
N CYS A 65 -7.63 3.84 3.65
CA CYS A 65 -8.32 3.73 2.37
C CYS A 65 -8.39 2.27 1.91
N ASP A 66 -7.26 1.54 1.90
CA ASP A 66 -7.18 0.12 1.54
C ASP A 66 -8.06 -0.76 2.44
N MET A 67 -8.06 -0.52 3.75
CA MET A 67 -8.89 -1.30 4.67
C MET A 67 -10.39 -1.17 4.39
N PHE A 68 -10.84 0.01 3.93
CA PHE A 68 -12.26 0.31 3.75
C PHE A 68 -12.74 0.14 2.30
N ASP A 69 -11.90 0.25 1.28
CA ASP A 69 -12.31 0.21 -0.14
C ASP A 69 -12.93 -1.14 -0.54
N GLY A 70 -12.35 -2.25 -0.08
CA GLY A 70 -12.92 -3.58 -0.27
C GLY A 70 -14.29 -3.75 0.41
N MET A 71 -14.58 -3.06 1.52
CA MET A 71 -15.90 -3.05 2.15
C MET A 71 -16.89 -2.23 1.34
N VAL A 72 -16.48 -1.04 0.90
CA VAL A 72 -17.29 -0.14 0.05
C VAL A 72 -17.60 -0.81 -1.29
N ALA A 73 -16.60 -1.45 -1.92
CA ALA A 73 -16.79 -2.16 -3.17
C ALA A 73 -17.85 -3.27 -3.12
N ARG A 74 -18.02 -3.93 -1.97
CA ARG A 74 -19.02 -4.99 -1.77
C ARG A 74 -20.45 -4.46 -1.58
N THR A 75 -20.66 -3.16 -1.33
CA THR A 75 -22.01 -2.59 -1.17
C THR A 75 -22.76 -2.51 -2.50
N LYS A 76 -22.05 -2.41 -3.64
CA LYS A 76 -22.65 -2.40 -4.99
C LYS A 76 -22.92 -3.82 -5.48
N LYS A 77 -24.19 -4.25 -5.41
CA LYS A 77 -24.60 -5.63 -5.77
C LYS A 77 -24.53 -5.93 -7.27
N ASN A 78 -24.75 -4.92 -8.13
CA ASN A 78 -24.88 -5.06 -9.59
C ASN A 78 -23.62 -4.54 -10.32
N ARG A 79 -22.42 -4.98 -9.92
CA ARG A 79 -21.19 -4.65 -10.64
C ARG A 79 -21.05 -5.54 -11.87
N SER A 80 -20.73 -4.92 -13.03
CA SER A 80 -20.35 -5.68 -14.23
C SER A 80 -19.04 -6.43 -14.03
N ASP A 81 -18.74 -7.39 -14.89
CA ASP A 81 -17.46 -8.12 -14.77
C ASP A 81 -16.27 -7.24 -15.16
N GLU A 82 -16.48 -6.28 -16.07
CA GLU A 82 -15.49 -5.25 -16.41
C GLU A 82 -15.20 -4.31 -15.21
N GLU A 83 -16.25 -3.85 -14.50
CA GLU A 83 -16.09 -3.03 -13.29
C GLU A 83 -15.33 -3.76 -12.18
N LYS A 84 -15.58 -5.08 -12.02
CA LYS A 84 -14.84 -5.91 -11.04
C LYS A 84 -13.38 -6.07 -11.44
N ALA A 85 -13.13 -6.40 -12.73
CA ALA A 85 -11.77 -6.58 -13.25
C ALA A 85 -10.97 -5.28 -13.15
N PHE A 86 -11.57 -4.15 -13.54
CA PHE A 86 -10.94 -2.83 -13.40
C PHE A 86 -10.63 -2.51 -11.93
N GLY A 87 -11.59 -2.77 -11.01
CA GLY A 87 -11.41 -2.54 -9.59
C GLY A 87 -10.18 -3.28 -9.03
N ILE A 88 -9.99 -4.55 -9.38
CA ILE A 88 -8.81 -5.34 -8.95
C ILE A 88 -7.51 -4.74 -9.49
N GLN A 89 -7.49 -4.30 -10.74
CA GLN A 89 -6.27 -3.74 -11.35
C GLN A 89 -5.91 -2.38 -10.74
N ILE A 90 -6.90 -1.47 -10.60
CA ILE A 90 -6.64 -0.14 -10.05
C ILE A 90 -6.24 -0.19 -8.58
N ASP A 91 -6.81 -1.12 -7.81
CA ASP A 91 -6.44 -1.41 -6.43
C ASP A 91 -4.96 -1.79 -6.33
N SER A 92 -4.51 -2.79 -7.10
CA SER A 92 -3.10 -3.20 -7.11
C SER A 92 -2.14 -2.11 -7.59
N LEU A 93 -2.54 -1.28 -8.57
CA LEU A 93 -1.75 -0.13 -9.01
C LEU A 93 -1.68 0.97 -7.94
N SER A 94 -2.77 1.20 -7.22
CA SER A 94 -2.82 2.10 -6.07
C SER A 94 -1.91 1.62 -4.94
N ASP A 95 -1.97 0.34 -4.63
CA ASP A 95 -1.17 -0.30 -3.58
C ASP A 95 0.33 -0.15 -3.79
N ILE A 96 0.82 -0.33 -5.02
CA ILE A 96 2.26 -0.16 -5.27
C ILE A 96 2.71 1.29 -5.11
N VAL A 97 1.86 2.26 -5.43
CA VAL A 97 2.17 3.68 -5.20
C VAL A 97 2.16 3.98 -3.70
N ALA A 98 1.14 3.52 -2.98
CA ALA A 98 0.93 3.80 -1.56
C ALA A 98 1.90 3.06 -0.64
N PHE A 99 2.10 1.77 -0.85
CA PHE A 99 2.84 0.89 0.07
C PHE A 99 4.21 0.45 -0.46
N GLY A 100 4.45 0.67 -1.77
CA GLY A 100 5.75 0.48 -2.39
C GLY A 100 6.53 1.80 -2.46
N ALA A 101 6.04 2.74 -3.27
CA ALA A 101 6.79 3.95 -3.60
C ALA A 101 6.86 4.95 -2.43
N LEU A 102 5.75 5.23 -1.72
CA LEU A 102 5.74 6.21 -0.63
C LEU A 102 6.70 5.86 0.51
N PRO A 103 6.72 4.63 1.09
CA PRO A 103 7.70 4.28 2.12
C PRO A 103 9.14 4.37 1.61
N ALA A 104 9.40 3.97 0.36
CA ALA A 104 10.71 4.07 -0.26
C ALA A 104 11.20 5.53 -0.32
N VAL A 105 10.34 6.46 -0.76
CA VAL A 105 10.66 7.90 -0.82
C VAL A 105 10.86 8.47 0.59
N ILE A 106 10.05 8.10 1.59
CA ILE A 106 10.24 8.53 2.98
C ILE A 106 11.62 8.10 3.47
N VAL A 107 11.99 6.82 3.32
CA VAL A 107 13.29 6.31 3.78
C VAL A 107 14.45 6.99 3.05
N MET A 108 14.38 7.15 1.73
CA MET A 108 15.40 7.87 0.96
C MET A 108 15.54 9.33 1.40
N SER A 109 14.43 9.99 1.74
CA SER A 109 14.45 11.39 2.18
C SER A 109 15.03 11.56 3.58
N LEU A 110 14.82 10.61 4.48
CA LEU A 110 15.40 10.58 5.83
C LEU A 110 16.89 10.21 5.79
N CYS A 111 17.27 9.25 4.96
CA CYS A 111 18.64 8.76 4.81
C CYS A 111 19.40 9.51 3.69
N ARG A 112 19.26 10.84 3.61
CA ARG A 112 19.91 11.66 2.58
C ARG A 112 21.42 11.43 2.54
N GLY A 113 21.97 11.21 1.33
CA GLY A 113 23.39 10.95 1.12
C GLY A 113 23.84 9.52 1.43
N CYS A 114 22.96 8.65 1.94
CA CYS A 114 23.30 7.28 2.24
C CYS A 114 23.04 6.38 1.02
N TRP A 115 24.10 5.99 0.32
CA TRP A 115 24.03 5.17 -0.89
C TRP A 115 23.23 3.87 -0.70
N TYR A 116 23.32 3.26 0.49
CA TYR A 116 22.63 1.99 0.79
C TYR A 116 21.09 2.16 0.77
N ALA A 117 20.56 3.31 1.22
CA ALA A 117 19.13 3.57 1.16
C ALA A 117 18.66 3.69 -0.30
N TYR A 118 19.45 4.37 -1.15
CA TYR A 118 19.16 4.49 -2.58
C TYR A 118 19.29 3.18 -3.33
N ALA A 119 20.10 2.23 -2.86
CA ALA A 119 20.21 0.90 -3.44
C ALA A 119 19.05 -0.02 -3.02
N VAL A 120 18.63 0.04 -1.75
CA VAL A 120 17.59 -0.85 -1.20
C VAL A 120 16.18 -0.42 -1.62
N ALA A 121 15.90 0.88 -1.66
CA ALA A 121 14.56 1.40 -1.95
C ALA A 121 13.97 0.89 -3.29
N PRO A 122 14.68 0.93 -4.44
CA PRO A 122 14.15 0.38 -5.70
C PRO A 122 13.96 -1.14 -5.64
N LEU A 123 14.80 -1.89 -4.92
CA LEU A 123 14.64 -3.33 -4.74
C LEU A 123 13.39 -3.65 -3.91
N TYR A 124 13.09 -2.86 -2.89
CA TYR A 124 11.87 -2.97 -2.10
C TYR A 124 10.62 -2.74 -2.97
N VAL A 125 10.61 -1.69 -3.80
CA VAL A 125 9.50 -1.41 -4.72
C VAL A 125 9.33 -2.55 -5.73
N LEU A 126 10.43 -3.07 -6.29
CA LEU A 126 10.41 -4.21 -7.21
C LEU A 126 9.84 -5.46 -6.53
N ALA A 127 10.21 -5.74 -5.28
CA ALA A 127 9.67 -6.85 -4.51
C ALA A 127 8.15 -6.71 -4.33
N GLY A 128 7.66 -5.50 -4.05
CA GLY A 128 6.22 -5.19 -3.98
C GLY A 128 5.50 -5.44 -5.32
N LEU A 129 6.09 -5.01 -6.43
CA LEU A 129 5.55 -5.25 -7.78
C LEU A 129 5.44 -6.75 -8.09
N ILE A 130 6.51 -7.50 -7.85
CA ILE A 130 6.53 -8.96 -8.06
C ILE A 130 5.45 -9.63 -7.19
N ARG A 131 5.34 -9.20 -5.93
CA ARG A 131 4.33 -9.70 -4.97
C ARG A 131 2.91 -9.51 -5.48
N LEU A 132 2.56 -8.29 -5.91
CA LEU A 132 1.21 -7.95 -6.40
C LEU A 132 0.90 -8.67 -7.70
N GLY A 133 1.83 -8.69 -8.65
CA GLY A 133 1.66 -9.42 -9.91
C GLY A 133 1.42 -10.92 -9.69
N TYR A 134 2.25 -11.55 -8.83
CA TYR A 134 2.08 -12.96 -8.48
C TYR A 134 0.74 -13.25 -7.78
N TYR A 135 0.34 -12.37 -6.85
CA TYR A 135 -0.92 -12.51 -6.12
C TYR A 135 -2.12 -12.43 -7.07
N ASN A 136 -2.15 -11.44 -7.99
CA ASN A 136 -3.25 -11.25 -8.93
C ASN A 136 -3.42 -12.45 -9.86
N VAL A 137 -2.31 -12.96 -10.43
CA VAL A 137 -2.34 -14.15 -11.31
C VAL A 137 -2.82 -15.38 -10.55
N THR A 138 -2.28 -15.62 -9.36
CA THR A 138 -2.68 -16.80 -8.56
C THR A 138 -4.12 -16.73 -8.08
N GLU A 139 -4.64 -15.54 -7.78
CA GLU A 139 -6.03 -15.34 -7.37
C GLU A 139 -6.99 -15.50 -8.55
N GLU A 140 -6.63 -15.01 -9.74
CA GLU A 140 -7.41 -15.21 -10.97
C GLU A 140 -7.51 -16.70 -11.32
N LEU A 141 -6.38 -17.43 -11.28
CA LEU A 141 -6.38 -18.88 -11.55
C LEU A 141 -7.21 -19.65 -10.50
N ARG A 142 -7.11 -19.27 -9.23
CA ARG A 142 -7.88 -19.88 -8.15
C ARG A 142 -9.39 -19.69 -8.34
N THR A 143 -9.83 -18.47 -8.64
CA THR A 143 -11.26 -18.14 -8.83
C THR A 143 -11.87 -18.84 -10.03
N LYS A 144 -11.07 -19.19 -11.04
CA LYS A 144 -11.51 -20.03 -12.17
C LYS A 144 -11.70 -21.51 -11.79
N GLN A 145 -10.99 -21.99 -10.74
CA GLN A 145 -11.02 -23.39 -10.31
C GLN A 145 -11.98 -23.66 -9.15
N THR A 146 -12.11 -22.71 -8.21
CA THR A 146 -12.91 -22.87 -6.98
C THR A 146 -13.61 -21.57 -6.61
N GLN A 147 -14.83 -21.71 -6.06
CA GLN A 147 -15.58 -20.57 -5.48
C GLN A 147 -15.29 -20.36 -3.99
N GLU A 148 -14.46 -21.19 -3.37
CA GLU A 148 -14.12 -21.04 -1.96
C GLU A 148 -13.24 -19.82 -1.70
N ALA A 149 -13.54 -19.09 -0.62
CA ALA A 149 -12.73 -17.94 -0.20
C ALA A 149 -11.32 -18.39 0.25
N ARG A 150 -10.28 -17.64 -0.13
CA ARG A 150 -8.91 -17.91 0.31
C ARG A 150 -8.79 -17.72 1.83
N LYS A 151 -8.25 -18.72 2.52
CA LYS A 151 -8.09 -18.72 3.99
C LYS A 151 -6.76 -18.13 4.44
N ASP A 152 -5.70 -18.30 3.64
CA ASP A 152 -4.34 -17.89 3.95
C ASP A 152 -3.72 -17.05 2.83
N TYR A 153 -2.90 -16.06 3.19
CA TYR A 153 -2.03 -15.35 2.28
C TYR A 153 -0.70 -16.10 2.11
N SER A 154 -0.14 -16.07 0.91
CA SER A 154 1.22 -16.53 0.65
C SER A 154 2.15 -15.31 0.73
N GLY A 155 3.06 -15.27 1.69
CA GLY A 155 3.95 -14.14 1.95
C GLY A 155 3.28 -12.95 2.65
N LEU A 156 4.09 -11.94 3.00
CA LEU A 156 3.62 -10.72 3.66
C LEU A 156 2.76 -9.87 2.70
N PRO A 157 1.54 -9.41 3.08
CA PRO A 157 0.78 -8.46 2.28
C PRO A 157 1.53 -7.13 2.13
N ILE A 158 1.47 -6.49 0.95
CA ILE A 158 2.16 -5.21 0.72
C ILE A 158 1.57 -4.10 1.62
N THR A 159 0.29 -4.16 1.91
CA THR A 159 -0.44 -3.23 2.80
C THR A 159 0.06 -3.25 4.24
N SER A 160 0.80 -4.30 4.66
CA SER A 160 1.48 -4.32 5.97
C SER A 160 2.50 -3.19 6.14
N ALA A 161 3.02 -2.62 5.05
CA ALA A 161 3.89 -1.45 5.06
C ALA A 161 3.22 -0.23 5.74
N ALA A 162 1.87 -0.12 5.67
CA ALA A 162 1.09 0.92 6.33
C ALA A 162 1.17 0.89 7.87
N LEU A 163 1.68 -0.19 8.46
CA LEU A 163 1.93 -0.29 9.90
C LEU A 163 3.41 -0.42 10.23
N ILE A 164 4.15 -1.23 9.48
CA ILE A 164 5.57 -1.50 9.74
C ILE A 164 6.39 -0.19 9.76
N PHE A 165 6.26 0.63 8.71
CA PHE A 165 7.03 1.88 8.62
C PHE A 165 6.55 2.94 9.60
N PRO A 166 5.24 3.24 9.77
CA PRO A 166 4.79 4.18 10.77
C PRO A 166 5.17 3.80 12.21
N ILE A 167 5.17 2.50 12.57
CA ILE A 167 5.66 2.04 13.88
C ILE A 167 7.14 2.39 14.05
N ALA A 168 7.99 2.11 13.04
CA ALA A 168 9.41 2.43 13.11
C ALA A 168 9.64 3.95 13.20
N PHE A 169 8.92 4.75 12.42
CA PHE A 169 9.02 6.21 12.46
C PHE A 169 8.53 6.78 13.78
N CYS A 170 7.43 6.27 14.33
CA CYS A 170 6.92 6.66 15.63
C CYS A 170 7.92 6.33 16.74
N GLY A 171 8.50 5.13 16.73
CA GLY A 171 9.52 4.73 17.71
C GLY A 171 10.75 5.64 17.70
N THR A 172 11.22 6.04 16.53
CA THR A 172 12.34 6.98 16.40
C THR A 172 11.97 8.39 16.81
N ALA A 173 10.74 8.85 16.54
CA ALA A 173 10.26 10.16 17.01
C ALA A 173 10.16 10.21 18.54
N VAL A 174 9.59 9.18 19.16
CA VAL A 174 9.51 9.06 20.62
C VAL A 174 10.92 9.04 21.24
N TYR A 175 11.86 8.29 20.63
CA TYR A 175 13.25 8.29 21.09
C TYR A 175 13.88 9.69 21.05
N CYS A 176 13.65 10.47 19.96
CA CYS A 176 14.11 11.85 19.85
C CYS A 176 13.59 12.70 21.00
N ILE A 177 12.29 12.68 21.24
CA ILE A 177 11.64 13.45 22.30
C ILE A 177 12.20 13.08 23.68
N CYS A 178 12.31 11.79 23.97
CA CYS A 178 12.84 11.32 25.28
C CYS A 178 14.31 11.67 25.50
N THR A 179 15.12 11.72 24.42
CA THR A 179 16.58 11.93 24.56
C THR A 179 16.97 13.40 24.48
N TYR A 180 16.31 14.16 23.62
CA TYR A 180 16.69 15.55 23.29
C TYR A 180 15.64 16.56 23.73
N GLY A 181 14.47 16.14 24.20
CA GLY A 181 13.35 17.01 24.56
C GLY A 181 12.66 17.71 23.40
N ASP A 182 13.07 17.42 22.17
CA ASP A 182 12.56 18.07 20.95
C ASP A 182 12.59 17.07 19.78
N ILE A 183 11.76 17.34 18.76
CA ILE A 183 11.70 16.59 17.52
C ILE A 183 12.62 17.15 16.42
N LEU A 184 13.18 18.35 16.62
CA LEU A 184 14.05 19.01 15.63
C LEU A 184 15.21 18.13 15.12
N PRO A 185 15.89 17.30 15.96
CA PRO A 185 16.92 16.38 15.51
C PRO A 185 16.43 15.23 14.63
N TYR A 186 15.09 15.02 14.54
CA TYR A 186 14.50 13.87 13.84
C TYR A 186 14.98 13.71 12.40
N LYS A 187 15.15 14.83 11.65
CA LYS A 187 15.59 14.80 10.26
C LYS A 187 17.07 14.42 10.12
N ASP A 188 17.90 14.88 11.02
CA ASP A 188 19.35 14.68 10.96
C ASP A 188 19.79 13.35 11.61
N MET A 189 18.87 12.72 12.34
CA MET A 189 19.13 11.50 13.08
C MET A 189 19.37 10.27 12.20
N PHE A 190 18.91 10.29 10.96
CA PHE A 190 18.99 9.12 10.05
C PHE A 190 20.21 9.13 9.13
N ALA A 191 20.68 10.31 8.70
CA ALA A 191 21.76 10.40 7.73
C ALA A 191 23.08 9.89 8.33
N GLY A 192 23.62 8.78 7.80
CA GLY A 192 24.88 8.19 8.25
C GLY A 192 24.88 7.58 9.65
N SER A 193 23.73 7.44 10.30
CA SER A 193 23.57 6.96 11.65
C SER A 193 23.13 5.51 11.75
N PRO A 194 23.25 4.84 12.91
CA PRO A 194 22.70 3.51 13.14
C PRO A 194 21.16 3.41 12.89
N PHE A 195 20.43 4.51 13.12
CA PHE A 195 18.98 4.56 12.86
C PHE A 195 18.67 4.49 11.38
N GLY A 196 19.43 5.21 10.53
CA GLY A 196 19.28 5.12 9.08
C GLY A 196 19.62 3.74 8.53
N VAL A 197 20.66 3.11 9.05
CA VAL A 197 21.00 1.71 8.73
C VAL A 197 19.89 0.78 9.16
N GLY A 198 19.38 0.93 10.40
CA GLY A 198 18.27 0.12 10.92
C GLY A 198 17.00 0.23 10.08
N LEU A 199 16.64 1.46 9.70
CA LEU A 199 15.46 1.71 8.85
C LEU A 199 15.62 1.11 7.45
N THR A 200 16.82 1.20 6.86
CA THR A 200 17.13 0.59 5.56
C THR A 200 17.11 -0.94 5.63
N LEU A 201 17.64 -1.53 6.71
CA LEU A 201 17.55 -2.96 6.95
C LEU A 201 16.11 -3.43 7.14
N LEU A 202 15.29 -2.67 7.88
CA LEU A 202 13.86 -2.94 8.01
C LEU A 202 13.18 -2.98 6.64
N MET A 203 13.51 -2.01 5.76
CA MET A 203 12.99 -1.98 4.39
C MET A 203 13.44 -3.19 3.58
N ALA A 204 14.71 -3.57 3.65
CA ALA A 204 15.25 -4.75 2.96
C ALA A 204 14.55 -6.04 3.43
N LEU A 205 14.40 -6.21 4.75
CA LEU A 205 13.72 -7.36 5.34
C LEU A 205 12.24 -7.42 4.95
N THR A 206 11.55 -6.28 4.96
CA THR A 206 10.15 -6.20 4.52
C THR A 206 10.01 -6.60 3.05
N GLY A 207 10.89 -6.09 2.18
CA GLY A 207 10.93 -6.47 0.76
C GLY A 207 11.20 -7.97 0.56
N LEU A 208 12.12 -8.56 1.33
CA LEU A 208 12.34 -10.00 1.34
C LEU A 208 11.09 -10.77 1.78
N CYS A 209 10.41 -10.32 2.82
CA CYS A 209 9.17 -10.94 3.30
C CYS A 209 8.03 -10.89 2.26
N PHE A 210 8.03 -9.93 1.35
CA PHE A 210 7.08 -9.91 0.23
C PHE A 210 7.31 -11.08 -0.74
N LEU A 211 8.55 -11.53 -0.92
CA LEU A 211 8.92 -12.58 -1.87
C LEU A 211 8.91 -13.99 -1.25
N LEU A 212 8.98 -14.10 0.08
CA LEU A 212 9.04 -15.39 0.76
C LEU A 212 7.66 -16.06 0.81
N PRO A 213 7.53 -17.37 0.44
CA PRO A 213 6.24 -18.07 0.36
C PRO A 213 5.81 -18.67 1.71
N PHE A 214 5.77 -17.86 2.79
CA PHE A 214 5.22 -18.34 4.07
C PHE A 214 3.70 -18.06 4.15
N LYS A 215 2.98 -18.90 4.88
CA LYS A 215 1.54 -18.79 5.04
C LYS A 215 1.21 -17.84 6.19
N ILE A 216 0.50 -16.75 5.88
CA ILE A 216 -0.09 -15.86 6.88
C ILE A 216 -1.61 -16.05 6.84
N ARG A 217 -2.20 -16.31 8.01
CA ARG A 217 -3.64 -16.35 8.14
C ARG A 217 -4.25 -14.99 7.83
N LYS A 218 -5.35 -14.99 7.07
CA LYS A 218 -6.11 -13.77 6.79
C LYS A 218 -6.62 -13.16 8.11
N PRO A 219 -6.36 -11.85 8.36
CA PRO A 219 -6.79 -11.21 9.60
C PRO A 219 -8.30 -11.25 9.75
N ARG A 220 -8.76 -11.51 10.98
CA ARG A 220 -10.17 -11.46 11.35
C ARG A 220 -10.61 -10.02 11.62
N THR A 221 -11.90 -9.79 11.65
CA THR A 221 -12.47 -8.46 11.95
C THR A 221 -11.92 -7.83 13.24
N LYS A 222 -11.65 -8.62 14.28
CA LYS A 222 -11.05 -8.15 15.54
C LYS A 222 -9.60 -7.69 15.34
N GLU A 223 -8.84 -8.37 14.50
CA GLU A 223 -7.44 -8.02 14.18
C GLU A 223 -7.38 -6.76 13.31
N LEU A 224 -8.34 -6.60 12.38
CA LEU A 224 -8.48 -5.36 11.61
C LEU A 224 -8.80 -4.16 12.51
N LEU A 225 -9.68 -4.34 13.50
CA LEU A 225 -9.97 -3.30 14.50
C LEU A 225 -8.72 -2.96 15.33
N LEU A 226 -7.93 -3.96 15.71
CA LEU A 226 -6.66 -3.73 16.41
C LEU A 226 -5.69 -2.92 15.55
N PHE A 227 -5.54 -3.24 14.26
CA PHE A 227 -4.70 -2.47 13.33
C PHE A 227 -5.15 -1.01 13.20
N LEU A 228 -6.48 -0.80 13.15
CA LEU A 228 -7.06 0.55 13.14
C LEU A 228 -6.70 1.34 14.43
N ILE A 229 -6.86 0.71 15.61
CA ILE A 229 -6.54 1.33 16.90
C ILE A 229 -5.05 1.67 16.97
N VAL A 230 -4.17 0.75 16.55
CA VAL A 230 -2.72 0.99 16.51
C VAL A 230 -2.39 2.14 15.57
N GLY A 231 -2.98 2.18 14.37
CA GLY A 231 -2.80 3.28 13.41
C GLY A 231 -3.21 4.64 13.99
N ILE A 232 -4.35 4.71 14.67
CA ILE A 232 -4.84 5.93 15.34
C ILE A 232 -3.88 6.35 16.47
N LEU A 233 -3.40 5.41 17.28
CA LEU A 233 -2.44 5.68 18.35
C LEU A 233 -1.14 6.27 17.80
N ILE A 234 -0.59 5.68 16.74
CA ILE A 234 0.60 6.18 16.04
C ILE A 234 0.35 7.60 15.52
N ALA A 235 -0.82 7.84 14.89
CA ALA A 235 -1.17 9.16 14.39
C ALA A 235 -1.22 10.21 15.52
N ILE A 236 -1.82 9.88 16.65
CA ILE A 236 -1.89 10.76 17.83
C ILE A 236 -0.48 11.09 18.37
N VAL A 237 0.39 10.07 18.50
CA VAL A 237 1.77 10.28 18.99
C VAL A 237 2.57 11.15 18.01
N LEU A 238 2.46 10.91 16.71
CA LEU A 238 3.15 11.71 15.69
C LEU A 238 2.62 13.15 15.62
N LEU A 239 1.31 13.36 15.79
CA LEU A 239 0.72 14.69 15.88
C LEU A 239 1.19 15.41 17.14
N PHE A 240 1.18 14.74 18.30
CA PHE A 240 1.69 15.32 19.53
C PHE A 240 3.17 15.73 19.40
N ALA A 241 3.96 14.90 18.73
CA ALA A 241 5.36 15.18 18.45
C ALA A 241 5.58 16.42 17.56
N LEU A 242 4.58 16.86 16.77
CA LEU A 242 4.67 18.09 15.95
C LEU A 242 4.40 19.37 16.76
N PHE A 243 3.78 19.27 17.94
CA PHE A 243 3.42 20.40 18.79
C PHE A 243 4.37 20.60 19.98
N LEU A 244 5.34 19.69 20.15
CA LEU A 244 6.45 19.82 21.09
C LEU A 244 7.63 20.52 20.43
#